data_e62e8160d85cedd73b345ca07bb6ccfa
#
_entry.id   e62e8160d85cedd73b345ca07bb6ccfa
#
_cell.length_a   1.000
_cell.length_b   1.000
_cell.length_c   1.000
_cell.angle_alpha   90.00
_cell.angle_beta   90.00
_cell.angle_gamma   90.00
#
_symmetry.space_group_name_H-M   'P 1'
#
loop_
_entity.id
_entity.type
_entity.pdbx_description
1 polymer ?
#
loop_
_entity_poly.entity_id
_entity_poly.type
_entity_poly.pdbx_seq_one_letter_code
_entity_poly.pdbx_strand_id
1 'polypeptide(L)'
;MIAAAWVLTAVATAAEPAWVHTVAVDAHGPPDSSCSPSGASKSPGVTTTGSSAPESTPVDLGPMGTFVLDPASPQPQLSDDDRVRLQIGEVYDYAKVPLEPFRGSPDALRKIHAVYDRMEERTHTVRVAFWGASHVAGEYYTGEVRRELQTRFGDAGHGFVMPAAPWSGYRASDTNLCTQGSWISDYDRRSGGRGDGLLGVAGMSVEASDPATLGWVQTAKTNPQGRSVARFEVQYLLQTGGGTLSLVVDDAAPVMVPTAGSGPGMTILTVPSGPHRLTVRPAGDGPVRLFGVNMEDDKPGVIVDAMGVSGRTMTSWNRWNEDLQRAYLKRRMPDLAVIAYGTNEANDARLNPEAYRTELRSSMRRMRSVLPDTACVLVGPSDRGKKLSGTNYAIWGPTAWVARVQAEVGPEFGCATWDLQQVTGGPGSMLRWRLLEPPMAAADLIHFMASGYQKIGERFVGAWLGA
;
A
#
# COMPACT_ATOMS: atom_id res chain seq x y z
N MET A 1 -16.79 57.24 7.90
CA MET A 1 -17.44 55.94 8.04
C MET A 1 -17.35 55.23 6.69
N ILE A 2 -16.40 54.33 6.55
CA ILE A 2 -16.23 53.51 5.32
C ILE A 2 -16.77 52.14 5.65
N ALA A 3 -17.88 51.75 5.05
CA ALA A 3 -18.47 50.43 5.21
C ALA A 3 -17.68 49.41 4.37
N ALA A 4 -17.02 48.51 5.03
CA ALA A 4 -16.37 47.34 4.38
C ALA A 4 -17.46 46.34 3.97
N ALA A 5 -17.68 46.20 2.66
CA ALA A 5 -18.53 45.15 2.12
C ALA A 5 -17.75 43.84 2.12
N TRP A 6 -18.19 42.85 2.94
CA TRP A 6 -17.72 41.47 2.88
C TRP A 6 -18.36 40.80 1.65
N VAL A 7 -17.55 40.50 0.65
CA VAL A 7 -17.95 39.63 -0.45
C VAL A 7 -17.83 38.20 0.05
N LEU A 8 -18.93 37.56 0.42
CA LEU A 8 -19.03 36.13 0.61
C LEU A 8 -18.94 35.46 -0.77
N THR A 9 -17.75 35.02 -1.15
CA THR A 9 -17.59 34.06 -2.25
C THR A 9 -18.15 32.71 -1.78
N ALA A 10 -19.38 32.39 -2.21
CA ALA A 10 -19.89 31.05 -2.10
C ALA A 10 -19.02 30.12 -2.95
N VAL A 11 -18.21 29.28 -2.31
CA VAL A 11 -17.56 28.16 -2.98
C VAL A 11 -18.70 27.21 -3.38
N ALA A 12 -19.04 27.17 -4.65
CA ALA A 12 -19.98 26.20 -5.18
C ALA A 12 -19.34 24.80 -4.97
N THR A 13 -19.86 24.04 -4.04
CA THR A 13 -19.53 22.61 -3.91
C THR A 13 -19.98 21.93 -5.20
N ALA A 14 -19.03 21.38 -5.96
CA ALA A 14 -19.36 20.61 -7.16
C ALA A 14 -20.34 19.49 -6.76
N ALA A 15 -21.41 19.33 -7.52
CA ALA A 15 -22.38 18.26 -7.27
C ALA A 15 -21.67 16.89 -7.30
N GLU A 16 -22.02 16.02 -6.35
CA GLU A 16 -21.50 14.66 -6.32
C GLU A 16 -21.79 13.95 -7.66
N PRO A 17 -20.85 13.16 -8.19
CA PRO A 17 -21.10 12.37 -9.39
C PRO A 17 -22.24 11.39 -9.21
N ALA A 18 -23.02 11.12 -10.25
CA ALA A 18 -24.19 10.23 -10.19
C ALA A 18 -23.88 8.77 -9.76
N TRP A 19 -22.62 8.37 -9.80
CA TRP A 19 -22.17 7.05 -9.34
C TRP A 19 -21.77 7.01 -7.85
N VAL A 20 -21.92 8.13 -7.13
CA VAL A 20 -21.69 8.25 -5.68
C VAL A 20 -23.00 8.40 -4.96
N HIS A 21 -23.26 7.54 -3.99
CA HIS A 21 -24.47 7.56 -3.16
C HIS A 21 -24.09 7.66 -1.69
N THR A 22 -24.71 8.58 -0.96
CA THR A 22 -24.48 8.74 0.49
C THR A 22 -25.71 8.29 1.26
N VAL A 23 -25.51 7.46 2.28
CA VAL A 23 -26.55 6.90 3.15
C VAL A 23 -26.12 7.10 4.61
N ALA A 24 -26.98 7.75 5.41
CA ALA A 24 -26.80 7.82 6.86
C ALA A 24 -27.27 6.49 7.49
N VAL A 25 -26.45 5.93 8.37
CA VAL A 25 -26.73 4.66 9.05
C VAL A 25 -26.79 4.90 10.56
N ASP A 26 -27.86 4.45 11.19
CA ASP A 26 -28.00 4.45 12.64
C ASP A 26 -27.30 3.20 13.20
N ALA A 27 -26.03 3.37 13.54
CA ALA A 27 -25.13 2.31 14.00
C ALA A 27 -24.68 2.56 15.44
N HIS A 28 -24.61 1.49 16.24
CA HIS A 28 -24.44 1.58 17.69
C HIS A 28 -23.15 0.95 18.23
N GLY A 29 -22.23 0.64 17.33
CA GLY A 29 -20.94 0.04 17.66
C GLY A 29 -20.83 -1.44 17.24
N PRO A 30 -19.59 -1.92 17.06
CA PRO A 30 -19.35 -3.22 16.44
C PRO A 30 -19.77 -4.38 17.34
N PRO A 31 -20.41 -5.43 16.77
CA PRO A 31 -20.76 -6.63 17.50
C PRO A 31 -19.51 -7.38 17.99
N ASP A 32 -19.65 -8.09 19.11
CA ASP A 32 -18.54 -8.89 19.73
C ASP A 32 -18.13 -10.15 18.92
N SER A 33 -18.79 -10.43 17.80
CA SER A 33 -18.52 -11.61 17.00
C SER A 33 -17.08 -11.67 16.49
N SER A 34 -16.38 -12.75 16.79
CA SER A 34 -15.05 -13.05 16.26
C SER A 34 -15.14 -13.57 14.82
N CYS A 35 -14.07 -13.38 14.05
CA CYS A 35 -13.89 -14.06 12.76
C CYS A 35 -13.66 -15.56 13.02
N SER A 36 -14.60 -16.40 12.62
CA SER A 36 -14.31 -17.84 12.50
C SER A 36 -13.85 -18.08 11.07
N PRO A 37 -12.56 -18.35 10.81
CA PRO A 37 -12.10 -18.62 9.46
C PRO A 37 -12.75 -19.91 8.97
N SER A 38 -13.70 -19.82 8.06
CA SER A 38 -14.18 -20.98 7.31
C SER A 38 -13.04 -21.45 6.40
N GLY A 39 -12.63 -22.70 6.59
CA GLY A 39 -11.57 -23.43 5.95
C GLY A 39 -10.86 -22.82 4.75
N ALA A 40 -9.53 -22.78 4.86
CA ALA A 40 -8.66 -22.42 3.74
C ALA A 40 -9.08 -23.20 2.48
N SER A 41 -9.48 -22.49 1.44
CA SER A 41 -9.71 -23.06 0.11
C SER A 41 -8.43 -23.77 -0.33
N LYS A 42 -8.48 -25.10 -0.43
CA LYS A 42 -7.41 -25.90 -1.04
C LYS A 42 -7.38 -25.53 -2.52
N SER A 43 -6.29 -24.92 -2.95
CA SER A 43 -5.95 -24.86 -4.37
C SER A 43 -5.85 -26.29 -4.93
N PRO A 44 -6.34 -26.58 -6.14
CA PRO A 44 -6.20 -27.93 -6.76
C PRO A 44 -4.72 -28.27 -6.85
N GLY A 45 -4.33 -29.39 -6.25
CA GLY A 45 -2.96 -29.87 -6.25
C GLY A 45 -2.49 -30.23 -7.65
N VAL A 46 -1.37 -29.66 -8.06
CA VAL A 46 -0.56 -30.15 -9.17
C VAL A 46 0.37 -31.20 -8.58
N THR A 47 0.13 -32.46 -8.94
CA THR A 47 1.04 -33.58 -8.70
C THR A 47 2.30 -33.40 -9.53
N THR A 48 3.42 -33.17 -8.89
CA THR A 48 4.75 -33.21 -9.51
C THR A 48 5.32 -34.60 -9.43
N THR A 49 5.41 -35.29 -10.56
CA THR A 49 6.33 -36.43 -10.74
C THR A 49 7.70 -35.87 -11.11
N GLY A 50 8.74 -36.35 -10.42
CA GLY A 50 10.09 -35.85 -10.50
C GLY A 50 10.81 -36.09 -11.82
N SER A 51 11.78 -35.23 -12.12
CA SER A 51 13.11 -35.55 -12.67
C SER A 51 13.97 -34.31 -12.83
N SER A 52 15.23 -34.38 -12.38
CA SER A 52 16.46 -33.68 -12.80
C SER A 52 16.43 -32.13 -12.97
N ALA A 53 17.26 -31.44 -12.20
CA ALA A 53 17.70 -30.06 -12.47
C ALA A 53 18.35 -29.98 -13.86
N PRO A 54 18.22 -28.86 -14.58
CA PRO A 54 18.94 -27.64 -14.36
C PRO A 54 18.25 -26.33 -14.75
N GLU A 55 18.97 -25.25 -14.72
CA GLU A 55 18.67 -23.91 -15.19
C GLU A 55 17.73 -23.06 -14.33
N SER A 56 18.31 -21.95 -13.91
CA SER A 56 17.70 -20.88 -13.16
C SER A 56 16.49 -20.25 -13.87
N THR A 57 15.35 -20.89 -13.75
CA THR A 57 14.07 -20.25 -14.05
C THR A 57 13.83 -19.12 -13.04
N PRO A 58 13.31 -17.95 -13.48
CA PRO A 58 12.85 -16.93 -12.57
C PRO A 58 11.87 -17.57 -11.61
N VAL A 59 12.16 -17.50 -10.31
CA VAL A 59 11.25 -17.97 -9.28
C VAL A 59 9.97 -17.15 -9.45
N ASP A 60 8.93 -17.78 -9.99
CA ASP A 60 7.57 -17.29 -9.87
C ASP A 60 7.27 -17.28 -8.37
N LEU A 61 7.39 -16.10 -7.75
CA LEU A 61 6.87 -15.87 -6.41
C LEU A 61 5.35 -15.87 -6.57
N GLY A 62 4.77 -17.06 -6.70
CA GLY A 62 3.34 -17.33 -6.69
C GLY A 62 2.65 -16.59 -5.57
N PRO A 63 1.33 -16.69 -5.39
CA PRO A 63 0.58 -15.94 -4.41
C PRO A 63 1.31 -16.06 -3.08
N MET A 64 1.93 -14.94 -2.65
CA MET A 64 2.91 -14.91 -1.57
C MET A 64 2.42 -15.76 -0.41
N GLY A 65 3.09 -16.88 -0.25
CA GLY A 65 3.05 -17.58 1.02
C GLY A 65 3.31 -16.57 2.12
N THR A 66 2.60 -16.72 3.21
CA THR A 66 2.69 -15.90 4.42
C THR A 66 4.13 -15.45 4.61
N PHE A 67 4.35 -14.14 4.66
CA PHE A 67 5.63 -13.55 5.02
C PHE A 67 5.91 -14.00 6.46
N VAL A 68 6.56 -15.14 6.61
CA VAL A 68 6.96 -15.60 7.94
C VAL A 68 8.25 -14.87 8.26
N LEU A 69 8.12 -13.78 9.01
CA LEU A 69 9.23 -13.15 9.69
C LEU A 69 9.64 -14.08 10.83
N ASP A 70 10.43 -15.11 10.51
CA ASP A 70 10.91 -16.05 11.51
C ASP A 70 12.26 -15.56 12.07
N PRO A 71 12.28 -15.05 13.32
CA PRO A 71 13.52 -14.65 13.98
C PRO A 71 14.45 -15.84 14.27
N ALA A 72 13.94 -17.07 14.27
CA ALA A 72 14.73 -18.27 14.51
C ALA A 72 15.44 -18.79 13.24
N SER A 73 15.25 -18.17 12.07
CA SER A 73 15.96 -18.56 10.86
C SER A 73 17.47 -18.45 11.04
N PRO A 74 18.27 -19.42 10.56
CA PRO A 74 19.73 -19.41 10.73
C PRO A 74 20.37 -18.12 10.20
N GLN A 75 21.26 -17.55 11.00
CA GLN A 75 22.05 -16.39 10.57
C GLN A 75 23.01 -16.76 9.43
N PRO A 76 23.21 -15.89 8.42
CA PRO A 76 24.22 -16.12 7.40
C PRO A 76 25.59 -16.15 8.05
N GLN A 77 26.37 -17.20 7.77
CA GLN A 77 27.77 -17.25 8.14
C GLN A 77 28.60 -16.61 7.03
N LEU A 78 29.41 -15.64 7.38
CA LEU A 78 30.28 -14.91 6.46
C LEU A 78 31.75 -15.26 6.77
N SER A 79 32.57 -15.34 5.72
CA SER A 79 34.00 -15.38 5.89
C SER A 79 34.54 -14.09 6.54
N ASP A 80 35.68 -14.13 7.18
CA ASP A 80 36.32 -12.94 7.75
C ASP A 80 36.58 -11.87 6.68
N ASP A 81 36.99 -12.27 5.47
CA ASP A 81 37.21 -11.36 4.34
C ASP A 81 35.88 -10.68 3.91
N ASP A 82 34.76 -11.42 3.88
CA ASP A 82 33.47 -10.83 3.55
C ASP A 82 32.97 -9.91 4.67
N ARG A 83 33.26 -10.23 5.94
CA ARG A 83 32.95 -9.36 7.07
C ARG A 83 33.73 -8.04 6.95
N VAL A 84 35.01 -8.09 6.64
CA VAL A 84 35.84 -6.90 6.42
C VAL A 84 35.35 -6.10 5.21
N ARG A 85 35.11 -6.77 4.07
CA ARG A 85 34.65 -6.11 2.84
C ARG A 85 33.30 -5.45 3.02
N LEU A 86 32.38 -6.07 3.77
CA LEU A 86 31.04 -5.54 4.06
C LEU A 86 31.04 -4.60 5.27
N GLN A 87 32.22 -4.30 5.85
CA GLN A 87 32.35 -3.50 7.07
C GLN A 87 31.51 -4.04 8.24
N ILE A 88 31.36 -5.37 8.32
CA ILE A 88 30.72 -6.06 9.43
C ILE A 88 31.75 -6.21 10.54
N GLY A 89 32.01 -5.13 11.25
CA GLY A 89 32.87 -5.09 12.41
C GLY A 89 32.08 -5.12 13.71
N GLU A 90 32.78 -5.08 14.83
CA GLU A 90 32.22 -5.19 16.19
C GLU A 90 31.18 -4.10 16.54
N VAL A 91 30.99 -3.06 15.70
CA VAL A 91 30.13 -1.92 15.98
C VAL A 91 29.44 -1.43 14.70
N TYR A 92 28.58 -2.24 14.08
CA TYR A 92 27.60 -1.64 13.18
C TYR A 92 26.49 -1.00 14.04
N ASP A 93 26.67 0.26 14.31
CA ASP A 93 25.70 1.07 15.04
C ASP A 93 24.78 1.78 14.03
N TYR A 94 23.59 1.20 13.83
CA TYR A 94 22.59 1.77 12.94
C TYR A 94 22.19 3.21 13.37
N ALA A 95 22.28 3.54 14.65
CA ALA A 95 21.99 4.89 15.14
C ALA A 95 22.94 5.95 14.54
N LYS A 96 24.11 5.54 14.09
CA LYS A 96 25.08 6.43 13.42
C LYS A 96 24.88 6.57 11.92
N VAL A 97 23.99 5.79 11.30
CA VAL A 97 23.65 5.98 9.89
C VAL A 97 22.94 7.32 9.75
N PRO A 98 23.46 8.28 8.94
CA PRO A 98 22.86 9.58 8.77
C PRO A 98 21.40 9.48 8.31
N LEU A 99 20.58 10.47 8.66
CA LEU A 99 19.24 10.58 8.12
C LEU A 99 19.33 10.93 6.63
N GLU A 100 18.84 10.07 5.76
CA GLU A 100 18.80 10.34 4.32
C GLU A 100 17.66 11.32 4.01
N PRO A 101 17.94 12.51 3.48
CA PRO A 101 16.89 13.49 3.17
C PRO A 101 16.18 13.12 1.86
N PHE A 102 15.02 13.71 1.63
CA PHE A 102 14.42 13.74 0.31
C PHE A 102 15.26 14.60 -0.63
N ARG A 103 15.54 14.11 -1.84
CA ARG A 103 16.33 14.80 -2.85
C ARG A 103 15.45 15.12 -4.06
N GLY A 104 15.49 16.34 -4.54
CA GLY A 104 14.66 16.75 -5.66
C GLY A 104 14.92 18.19 -6.09
N SER A 105 14.18 18.64 -7.08
CA SER A 105 14.19 20.05 -7.45
C SER A 105 13.63 20.92 -6.30
N PRO A 106 14.01 22.20 -6.23
CA PRO A 106 13.43 23.11 -5.23
C PRO A 106 11.90 23.15 -5.27
N ASP A 107 11.30 22.98 -6.46
CA ASP A 107 9.84 22.92 -6.62
C ASP A 107 9.22 21.66 -6.04
N ALA A 108 9.81 20.50 -6.29
CA ALA A 108 9.34 19.23 -5.72
C ALA A 108 9.41 19.27 -4.19
N LEU A 109 10.51 19.75 -3.62
CA LEU A 109 10.68 19.88 -2.18
C LEU A 109 9.69 20.89 -1.57
N ARG A 110 9.47 22.04 -2.21
CA ARG A 110 8.44 23.00 -1.75
C ARG A 110 7.04 22.39 -1.71
N LYS A 111 6.66 21.59 -2.72
CA LYS A 111 5.36 20.91 -2.72
C LYS A 111 5.23 19.93 -1.56
N ILE A 112 6.29 19.18 -1.25
CA ILE A 112 6.31 18.27 -0.09
C ILE A 112 6.24 19.05 1.22
N HIS A 113 6.95 20.16 1.33
CA HIS A 113 6.85 21.06 2.49
C HIS A 113 5.45 21.63 2.67
N ALA A 114 4.79 22.05 1.60
CA ALA A 114 3.42 22.56 1.68
C ALA A 114 2.41 21.49 2.17
N VAL A 115 2.69 20.20 1.96
CA VAL A 115 1.89 19.12 2.59
C VAL A 115 2.16 19.05 4.09
N TYR A 116 3.41 19.21 4.51
CA TYR A 116 3.77 19.30 5.92
C TYR A 116 3.08 20.47 6.61
N ASP A 117 3.14 21.68 6.03
CA ASP A 117 2.51 22.88 6.59
C ASP A 117 1.00 22.66 6.80
N ARG A 118 0.32 22.01 5.87
CA ARG A 118 -1.10 21.67 6.03
C ARG A 118 -1.37 20.66 7.15
N MET A 119 -0.44 19.74 7.45
CA MET A 119 -0.57 18.87 8.62
C MET A 119 -0.43 19.68 9.92
N GLU A 120 0.49 20.64 9.97
CA GLU A 120 0.68 21.53 11.13
C GLU A 120 -0.54 22.40 11.41
N GLU A 121 -1.24 22.87 10.38
CA GLU A 121 -2.47 23.66 10.53
C GLU A 121 -3.59 22.91 11.27
N ARG A 122 -3.67 21.59 11.15
CA ARG A 122 -4.68 20.70 11.77
C ARG A 122 -6.12 21.14 11.52
N THR A 123 -6.37 21.75 10.38
CA THR A 123 -7.71 22.27 10.01
C THR A 123 -8.40 21.40 8.97
N HIS A 124 -7.63 20.53 8.30
CA HIS A 124 -8.09 19.70 7.21
C HIS A 124 -7.56 18.26 7.34
N THR A 125 -8.15 17.35 6.59
CA THR A 125 -7.59 16.00 6.42
C THR A 125 -6.51 16.04 5.34
N VAL A 126 -5.30 15.61 5.69
CA VAL A 126 -4.17 15.43 4.76
C VAL A 126 -4.04 13.95 4.41
N ARG A 127 -3.95 13.65 3.11
CA ARG A 127 -3.87 12.27 2.60
C ARG A 127 -2.50 11.98 2.03
N VAL A 128 -1.85 10.97 2.57
CA VAL A 128 -0.57 10.41 2.10
C VAL A 128 -0.85 9.02 1.54
N ALA A 129 -0.59 8.80 0.26
CA ALA A 129 -0.90 7.55 -0.39
C ALA A 129 0.37 6.85 -0.88
N PHE A 130 0.59 5.64 -0.39
CA PHE A 130 1.70 4.79 -0.78
C PHE A 130 1.26 3.76 -1.81
N TRP A 131 1.93 3.74 -2.96
CA TRP A 131 1.85 2.65 -3.94
C TRP A 131 3.17 1.91 -4.00
N GLY A 132 3.11 0.58 -4.05
CA GLY A 132 4.33 -0.20 -4.09
C GLY A 132 4.11 -1.70 -4.20
N ALA A 133 5.19 -2.43 -4.00
CA ALA A 133 5.20 -3.88 -4.00
C ALA A 133 5.09 -4.45 -2.57
N SER A 134 5.82 -5.55 -2.28
CA SER A 134 5.75 -6.27 -1.01
C SER A 134 6.10 -5.42 0.21
N HIS A 135 7.03 -4.49 0.10
CA HIS A 135 7.39 -3.61 1.20
C HIS A 135 6.23 -2.70 1.64
N VAL A 136 5.37 -2.28 0.70
CA VAL A 136 4.15 -1.53 1.01
C VAL A 136 3.01 -2.48 1.42
N ALA A 137 2.85 -3.62 0.71
CA ALA A 137 1.80 -4.60 0.97
C ALA A 137 1.87 -5.23 2.37
N GLY A 138 3.06 -5.29 2.96
CA GLY A 138 3.25 -5.75 4.33
C GLY A 138 2.71 -4.81 5.40
N GLU A 139 2.52 -3.54 5.03
CA GLU A 139 2.00 -2.46 5.91
C GLU A 139 2.77 -2.26 7.23
N TYR A 140 4.04 -2.69 7.27
CA TYR A 140 4.86 -2.51 8.47
C TYR A 140 5.42 -1.08 8.53
N TYR A 141 6.13 -0.61 7.50
CA TYR A 141 6.69 0.73 7.55
C TYR A 141 5.65 1.81 7.26
N THR A 142 4.70 1.54 6.38
CA THR A 142 3.59 2.46 6.10
C THR A 142 2.66 2.62 7.29
N GLY A 143 2.43 1.53 8.06
CA GLY A 143 1.74 1.58 9.34
C GLY A 143 2.50 2.40 10.38
N GLU A 144 3.84 2.32 10.42
CA GLU A 144 4.65 3.17 11.30
C GLU A 144 4.56 4.64 10.90
N VAL A 145 4.67 4.96 9.60
CA VAL A 145 4.44 6.32 9.09
C VAL A 145 3.05 6.83 9.51
N ARG A 146 2.01 5.99 9.38
CA ARG A 146 0.64 6.34 9.83
C ARG A 146 0.64 6.70 11.33
N ARG A 147 1.18 5.82 12.18
CA ARG A 147 1.19 6.02 13.64
C ARG A 147 1.94 7.29 14.04
N GLU A 148 3.11 7.51 13.46
CA GLU A 148 3.92 8.71 13.74
C GLU A 148 3.20 10.00 13.32
N LEU A 149 2.66 10.05 12.10
CA LEU A 149 1.97 11.23 11.59
C LEU A 149 0.65 11.48 12.33
N GLN A 150 -0.14 10.44 12.58
CA GLN A 150 -1.41 10.57 13.31
C GLN A 150 -1.20 10.95 14.78
N THR A 151 -0.14 10.46 15.42
CA THR A 151 0.21 10.86 16.79
C THR A 151 0.56 12.35 16.85
N ARG A 152 1.23 12.88 15.84
CA ARG A 152 1.68 14.29 15.81
C ARG A 152 0.59 15.24 15.34
N PHE A 153 -0.17 14.88 14.31
CA PHE A 153 -1.04 15.80 13.57
C PHE A 153 -2.53 15.47 13.65
N GLY A 154 -2.90 14.39 14.33
CA GLY A 154 -4.29 13.94 14.51
C GLY A 154 -4.65 12.74 13.62
N ASP A 155 -5.55 11.92 14.13
CA ASP A 155 -6.05 10.70 13.47
C ASP A 155 -7.36 11.02 12.75
N ALA A 156 -7.32 11.05 11.40
CA ALA A 156 -8.48 11.25 10.54
C ALA A 156 -9.06 9.94 9.99
N GLY A 157 -8.67 8.81 10.56
CA GLY A 157 -9.12 7.46 10.19
C GLY A 157 -8.01 6.61 9.58
N HIS A 158 -8.31 5.33 9.38
CA HIS A 158 -7.35 4.36 8.85
C HIS A 158 -6.98 4.64 7.38
N GLY A 159 -7.96 5.09 6.57
CA GLY A 159 -7.83 5.21 5.14
C GLY A 159 -8.20 3.92 4.40
N PHE A 160 -7.47 3.60 3.33
CA PHE A 160 -7.77 2.50 2.42
C PHE A 160 -7.53 1.11 3.05
N VAL A 161 -8.49 0.21 2.83
CA VAL A 161 -8.40 -1.22 3.19
C VAL A 161 -9.23 -2.07 2.23
N MET A 162 -8.81 -3.30 1.95
CA MET A 162 -9.67 -4.27 1.24
C MET A 162 -10.69 -4.89 2.20
N PRO A 163 -11.97 -4.91 1.83
CA PRO A 163 -13.02 -5.45 2.70
C PRO A 163 -13.00 -6.98 2.80
N ALA A 164 -12.31 -7.64 1.87
CA ALA A 164 -11.98 -9.06 1.91
C ALA A 164 -10.53 -9.23 1.49
N ALA A 165 -9.80 -10.13 2.13
CA ALA A 165 -8.39 -10.35 1.86
C ALA A 165 -8.15 -10.83 0.42
N PRO A 166 -7.41 -10.09 -0.41
CA PRO A 166 -7.14 -10.48 -1.79
C PRO A 166 -6.13 -11.63 -1.91
N TRP A 167 -5.40 -11.96 -0.85
CA TRP A 167 -4.52 -13.13 -0.73
C TRP A 167 -4.36 -13.54 0.74
N SER A 168 -3.91 -14.76 0.97
CA SER A 168 -3.57 -15.23 2.32
C SER A 168 -2.43 -14.40 2.89
N GLY A 169 -2.60 -13.85 4.10
CA GLY A 169 -1.60 -12.96 4.72
C GLY A 169 -1.70 -11.50 4.30
N TYR A 170 -2.77 -11.08 3.62
CA TYR A 170 -3.09 -9.66 3.47
C TYR A 170 -3.17 -8.99 4.85
N ARG A 171 -2.54 -7.84 4.98
CA ARG A 171 -2.49 -7.08 6.23
C ARG A 171 -3.08 -5.69 6.02
N ALA A 172 -3.77 -5.23 7.06
CA ALA A 172 -4.11 -3.84 7.27
C ALA A 172 -3.78 -3.53 8.74
N SER A 173 -2.71 -2.79 8.97
CA SER A 173 -2.27 -2.40 10.31
C SER A 173 -3.28 -1.44 10.94
N ASP A 174 -3.43 -1.48 12.26
CA ASP A 174 -4.30 -0.57 12.99
C ASP A 174 -5.80 -0.67 12.59
N THR A 175 -6.21 -1.85 12.13
CA THR A 175 -7.61 -2.22 11.86
C THR A 175 -7.79 -3.72 12.02
N ASN A 176 -9.01 -4.21 12.03
CA ASN A 176 -9.32 -5.63 12.05
C ASN A 176 -10.07 -5.99 10.76
N LEU A 177 -9.84 -7.19 10.26
CA LEU A 177 -10.52 -7.67 9.06
C LEU A 177 -10.85 -9.15 9.15
N CYS A 178 -11.85 -9.57 8.42
CA CYS A 178 -12.23 -10.96 8.27
C CYS A 178 -12.67 -11.25 6.83
N THR A 179 -12.37 -12.44 6.38
CA THR A 179 -12.78 -12.95 5.08
C THR A 179 -13.35 -14.33 5.24
N GLN A 180 -14.57 -14.57 4.78
CA GLN A 180 -15.23 -15.87 4.79
C GLN A 180 -15.79 -16.19 3.40
N GLY A 181 -15.88 -17.48 3.08
CA GLY A 181 -16.37 -17.94 1.78
C GLY A 181 -15.32 -17.78 0.67
N SER A 182 -15.81 -17.73 -0.58
CA SER A 182 -14.97 -17.75 -1.77
C SER A 182 -14.96 -16.40 -2.48
N TRP A 183 -13.90 -15.64 -2.29
CA TRP A 183 -13.63 -14.42 -3.03
C TRP A 183 -12.64 -14.68 -4.17
N ILE A 184 -12.97 -14.26 -5.38
CA ILE A 184 -12.09 -14.28 -6.54
C ILE A 184 -11.29 -12.98 -6.51
N SER A 185 -9.99 -13.10 -6.26
CA SER A 185 -9.09 -11.94 -6.26
C SER A 185 -8.51 -11.72 -7.64
N ASP A 186 -8.47 -10.47 -8.06
CA ASP A 186 -7.74 -10.04 -9.24
C ASP A 186 -6.82 -8.87 -8.90
N TYR A 187 -5.60 -8.98 -9.36
CA TYR A 187 -4.57 -7.94 -9.34
C TYR A 187 -3.67 -8.20 -10.53
N ASP A 188 -3.05 -7.18 -11.06
CA ASP A 188 -2.23 -7.24 -12.26
C ASP A 188 -1.18 -8.37 -12.21
N ARG A 189 -1.58 -9.60 -12.58
CA ARG A 189 -0.73 -10.79 -12.65
C ARG A 189 -0.15 -10.94 -14.05
N ARG A 190 1.06 -11.53 -14.15
CA ARG A 190 1.64 -11.91 -15.45
C ARG A 190 0.85 -13.05 -16.13
N SER A 191 0.17 -13.88 -15.34
CA SER A 191 -0.70 -14.94 -15.80
C SER A 191 -1.85 -15.17 -14.83
N GLY A 192 -3.02 -15.55 -15.34
CA GLY A 192 -4.19 -15.94 -14.55
C GLY A 192 -5.01 -14.78 -13.95
N GLY A 193 -4.74 -13.53 -14.30
CA GLY A 193 -5.63 -12.40 -14.05
C GLY A 193 -6.68 -12.26 -15.15
N ARG A 194 -7.73 -11.47 -14.92
CA ARG A 194 -8.78 -11.19 -15.92
C ARG A 194 -8.24 -10.41 -17.13
N GLY A 195 -7.19 -9.63 -16.94
CA GLY A 195 -6.59 -8.82 -18.00
C GLY A 195 -7.47 -7.66 -18.48
N ASP A 196 -8.58 -7.37 -17.77
CA ASP A 196 -9.51 -6.31 -18.13
C ASP A 196 -9.05 -4.91 -17.63
N GLY A 197 -8.03 -4.88 -16.77
CA GLY A 197 -7.52 -3.65 -16.16
C GLY A 197 -8.48 -2.95 -15.21
N LEU A 198 -9.68 -3.52 -14.99
CA LEU A 198 -10.69 -2.93 -14.10
C LEU A 198 -10.31 -3.21 -12.63
N LEU A 199 -9.26 -2.56 -12.19
CA LEU A 199 -8.72 -2.61 -10.85
C LEU A 199 -8.89 -1.25 -10.19
N GLY A 200 -9.20 -1.22 -8.90
CA GLY A 200 -9.34 0.02 -8.14
C GLY A 200 -8.01 0.77 -7.98
N VAL A 201 -8.03 1.83 -7.19
CA VAL A 201 -6.86 2.71 -6.97
C VAL A 201 -5.62 1.99 -6.45
N ALA A 202 -5.81 0.85 -5.79
CA ALA A 202 -4.73 0.02 -5.27
C ALA A 202 -4.23 -1.05 -6.28
N GLY A 203 -4.80 -1.11 -7.49
CA GLY A 203 -4.42 -2.10 -8.49
C GLY A 203 -4.89 -3.53 -8.16
N MET A 204 -5.99 -3.66 -7.41
CA MET A 204 -6.59 -4.94 -7.04
C MET A 204 -8.10 -4.86 -6.95
N SER A 205 -8.75 -6.03 -7.01
CA SER A 205 -10.18 -6.21 -6.76
C SER A 205 -10.47 -7.58 -6.15
N VAL A 206 -11.62 -7.69 -5.48
CA VAL A 206 -12.18 -8.97 -5.04
C VAL A 206 -13.61 -9.08 -5.53
N GLU A 207 -14.04 -10.28 -5.96
CA GLU A 207 -15.39 -10.52 -6.47
C GLU A 207 -15.99 -11.78 -5.86
N ALA A 208 -17.29 -11.72 -5.57
CA ALA A 208 -18.06 -12.87 -5.11
C ALA A 208 -19.50 -12.76 -5.61
N SER A 209 -20.22 -13.91 -5.65
CA SER A 209 -21.64 -13.98 -5.97
C SER A 209 -22.44 -14.81 -4.97
N ASP A 210 -21.77 -15.66 -4.17
CA ASP A 210 -22.43 -16.52 -3.18
C ASP A 210 -22.82 -15.71 -1.93
N PRO A 211 -24.09 -15.66 -1.53
CA PRO A 211 -24.56 -14.91 -0.36
C PRO A 211 -24.01 -15.44 0.98
N ALA A 212 -23.43 -16.65 1.02
CA ALA A 212 -22.70 -17.16 2.18
C ALA A 212 -21.31 -16.55 2.33
N THR A 213 -20.82 -15.90 1.28
CA THR A 213 -19.53 -15.21 1.26
C THR A 213 -19.65 -13.83 1.92
N LEU A 214 -18.71 -13.48 2.80
CA LEU A 214 -18.66 -12.15 3.39
C LEU A 214 -17.21 -11.69 3.66
N GLY A 215 -17.05 -10.38 3.73
CA GLY A 215 -15.88 -9.74 4.29
C GLY A 215 -16.29 -8.65 5.27
N TRP A 216 -15.46 -8.35 6.25
CA TRP A 216 -15.68 -7.17 7.07
C TRP A 216 -14.35 -6.49 7.45
N VAL A 217 -14.45 -5.18 7.66
CA VAL A 217 -13.42 -4.32 8.22
C VAL A 217 -13.94 -3.63 9.46
N GLN A 218 -13.10 -3.46 10.47
CA GLN A 218 -13.48 -2.88 11.75
C GLN A 218 -12.33 -2.00 12.27
N THR A 219 -12.68 -0.91 12.92
CA THR A 219 -11.75 -0.06 13.67
C THR A 219 -10.85 -0.84 14.63
N ALA A 220 -9.69 -0.30 14.94
CA ALA A 220 -8.76 -0.90 15.89
C ALA A 220 -9.39 -1.06 17.28
N LYS A 221 -9.08 -2.18 17.96
CA LYS A 221 -9.54 -2.44 19.33
C LYS A 221 -8.54 -1.96 20.38
N THR A 222 -7.26 -2.16 20.14
CA THR A 222 -6.18 -1.96 21.12
C THR A 222 -5.20 -0.85 20.77
N ASN A 223 -4.96 -0.60 19.49
CA ASN A 223 -4.05 0.46 19.06
C ASN A 223 -4.64 1.84 19.38
N PRO A 224 -3.83 2.84 19.70
CA PRO A 224 -4.31 4.19 19.94
C PRO A 224 -4.86 4.87 18.69
N GLN A 225 -4.36 4.51 17.49
CA GLN A 225 -4.83 4.99 16.19
C GLN A 225 -5.85 4.03 15.57
N GLY A 226 -6.63 4.52 14.60
CA GLY A 226 -7.62 3.74 13.85
C GLY A 226 -8.84 3.29 14.66
N ARG A 227 -9.12 3.92 15.82
CA ARG A 227 -10.23 3.55 16.72
C ARG A 227 -11.56 4.12 16.31
N SER A 228 -11.57 5.09 15.42
CA SER A 228 -12.76 5.86 15.09
C SER A 228 -12.93 5.93 13.58
N VAL A 229 -14.17 5.87 13.15
CA VAL A 229 -14.60 6.11 11.77
C VAL A 229 -15.96 6.81 11.83
N ALA A 230 -16.15 7.81 10.97
CA ALA A 230 -17.44 8.47 10.77
C ALA A 230 -18.01 8.18 9.38
N ARG A 231 -17.17 7.63 8.48
CA ARG A 231 -17.54 7.40 7.09
C ARG A 231 -16.81 6.19 6.50
N PHE A 232 -17.57 5.26 5.91
CA PHE A 232 -17.04 4.20 5.05
C PHE A 232 -17.35 4.54 3.60
N GLU A 233 -16.33 4.68 2.73
CA GLU A 233 -16.49 4.84 1.29
C GLU A 233 -16.20 3.50 0.60
N VAL A 234 -17.23 2.79 0.20
CA VAL A 234 -17.14 1.48 -0.46
C VAL A 234 -17.04 1.67 -1.96
N GLN A 235 -15.92 1.26 -2.55
CA GLN A 235 -15.64 1.35 -3.99
C GLN A 235 -15.93 0.01 -4.67
N TYR A 236 -16.71 0.03 -5.75
CA TYR A 236 -17.13 -1.17 -6.49
C TYR A 236 -17.27 -0.90 -7.99
N LEU A 237 -17.32 -1.97 -8.78
CA LEU A 237 -17.59 -1.90 -10.21
C LEU A 237 -19.09 -1.96 -10.47
N LEU A 238 -19.61 -0.99 -11.22
CA LEU A 238 -20.86 -1.16 -11.95
C LEU A 238 -20.56 -1.99 -13.20
N GLN A 239 -21.19 -3.17 -13.34
CA GLN A 239 -20.92 -4.09 -14.45
C GLN A 239 -22.20 -4.72 -15.00
N THR A 240 -22.16 -5.12 -16.27
CA THR A 240 -23.28 -5.87 -16.89
C THR A 240 -23.49 -7.16 -16.11
N GLY A 241 -24.72 -7.44 -15.70
CA GLY A 241 -25.07 -8.61 -14.89
C GLY A 241 -24.56 -8.51 -13.43
N GLY A 242 -24.16 -7.34 -12.99
CA GLY A 242 -23.77 -7.10 -11.59
C GLY A 242 -24.94 -7.37 -10.66
N GLY A 243 -24.66 -8.06 -9.55
CA GLY A 243 -25.63 -8.36 -8.50
C GLY A 243 -25.81 -7.21 -7.50
N THR A 244 -26.54 -7.49 -6.44
CA THR A 244 -26.76 -6.56 -5.33
C THR A 244 -25.72 -6.77 -4.24
N LEU A 245 -25.05 -5.69 -3.85
CA LEU A 245 -24.11 -5.63 -2.72
C LEU A 245 -24.87 -5.25 -1.45
N SER A 246 -24.81 -6.08 -0.43
CA SER A 246 -25.33 -5.80 0.91
C SER A 246 -24.24 -5.22 1.78
N LEU A 247 -24.47 -4.03 2.33
CA LEU A 247 -23.57 -3.30 3.23
C LEU A 247 -24.23 -3.18 4.60
N VAL A 248 -23.59 -3.68 5.64
CA VAL A 248 -24.10 -3.63 7.02
C VAL A 248 -23.06 -2.99 7.92
N VAL A 249 -23.42 -1.89 8.57
CA VAL A 249 -22.59 -1.31 9.63
C VAL A 249 -23.09 -1.83 10.96
N ASP A 250 -22.19 -2.44 11.73
CA ASP A 250 -22.47 -3.08 13.02
C ASP A 250 -23.62 -4.12 12.92
N ASP A 251 -24.77 -3.82 13.50
CA ASP A 251 -26.02 -4.60 13.47
C ASP A 251 -27.19 -3.83 12.83
N ALA A 252 -26.90 -2.70 12.17
CA ALA A 252 -27.92 -1.90 11.50
C ALA A 252 -28.57 -2.63 10.32
N ALA A 253 -29.69 -2.12 9.84
CA ALA A 253 -30.35 -2.64 8.66
C ALA A 253 -29.45 -2.60 7.43
N PRO A 254 -29.43 -3.65 6.58
CA PRO A 254 -28.62 -3.68 5.38
C PRO A 254 -28.95 -2.56 4.39
N VAL A 255 -27.93 -1.88 3.91
CA VAL A 255 -28.04 -0.99 2.73
C VAL A 255 -27.78 -1.85 1.49
N MET A 256 -28.82 -2.01 0.65
CA MET A 256 -28.77 -2.82 -0.56
C MET A 256 -28.39 -1.95 -1.76
N VAL A 257 -27.29 -2.29 -2.41
CA VAL A 257 -26.68 -1.49 -3.49
C VAL A 257 -26.66 -2.31 -4.79
N PRO A 258 -27.48 -1.99 -5.79
CA PRO A 258 -27.38 -2.60 -7.11
C PRO A 258 -26.06 -2.25 -7.79
N THR A 259 -25.33 -3.26 -8.31
CA THR A 259 -24.08 -3.04 -9.05
C THR A 259 -24.23 -3.30 -10.55
N ALA A 260 -25.45 -3.47 -11.05
CA ALA A 260 -25.72 -3.54 -12.47
C ALA A 260 -25.50 -2.18 -13.13
N GLY A 261 -24.70 -2.15 -14.21
CA GLY A 261 -24.37 -0.91 -14.90
C GLY A 261 -23.05 -0.97 -15.64
N SER A 262 -22.33 0.15 -15.63
CA SER A 262 -21.00 0.25 -16.24
C SER A 262 -20.19 1.38 -15.60
N GLY A 263 -18.95 1.12 -15.24
CA GLY A 263 -18.00 2.11 -14.72
C GLY A 263 -17.82 2.10 -13.20
N PRO A 264 -17.38 3.21 -12.60
CA PRO A 264 -17.19 3.30 -11.15
C PRO A 264 -18.51 3.32 -10.40
N GLY A 265 -18.52 2.74 -9.20
CA GLY A 265 -19.60 2.87 -8.23
C GLY A 265 -19.03 3.11 -6.84
N MET A 266 -19.67 3.97 -6.05
CA MET A 266 -19.28 4.26 -4.67
C MET A 266 -20.52 4.44 -3.80
N THR A 267 -20.53 3.78 -2.64
CA THR A 267 -21.51 4.06 -1.60
C THR A 267 -20.78 4.56 -0.37
N ILE A 268 -21.22 5.69 0.14
CA ILE A 268 -20.72 6.31 1.36
C ILE A 268 -21.74 6.05 2.46
N LEU A 269 -21.29 5.33 3.50
CA LEU A 269 -22.09 5.11 4.70
C LEU A 269 -21.57 6.07 5.78
N THR A 270 -22.42 6.99 6.25
CA THR A 270 -22.09 7.91 7.34
C THR A 270 -22.66 7.40 8.65
N VAL A 271 -21.85 7.44 9.69
CA VAL A 271 -22.18 6.97 11.06
C VAL A 271 -21.68 7.99 12.08
N PRO A 272 -22.16 7.98 13.32
CA PRO A 272 -21.55 8.76 14.39
C PRO A 272 -20.07 8.41 14.55
N SER A 273 -19.18 9.41 14.76
CA SER A 273 -17.74 9.11 14.93
C SER A 273 -17.50 8.17 16.12
N GLY A 274 -16.87 7.04 15.87
CA GLY A 274 -16.63 6.02 16.91
C GLY A 274 -16.13 4.68 16.35
N PRO A 275 -16.10 3.65 17.19
CA PRO A 275 -15.73 2.31 16.76
C PRO A 275 -16.90 1.66 16.00
N HIS A 276 -16.63 1.22 14.77
CA HIS A 276 -17.63 0.57 13.91
C HIS A 276 -17.00 -0.56 13.08
N ARG A 277 -17.88 -1.46 12.59
CA ARG A 277 -17.59 -2.55 11.66
C ARG A 277 -18.45 -2.42 10.42
N LEU A 278 -17.84 -2.46 9.25
CA LEU A 278 -18.54 -2.62 7.99
C LEU A 278 -18.44 -4.06 7.50
N THR A 279 -19.56 -4.72 7.29
CA THR A 279 -19.66 -6.04 6.63
C THR A 279 -20.14 -5.86 5.20
N VAL A 280 -19.47 -6.51 4.25
CA VAL A 280 -19.83 -6.55 2.82
C VAL A 280 -20.19 -7.98 2.42
N ARG A 281 -21.24 -8.13 1.60
CA ARG A 281 -21.74 -9.44 1.19
C ARG A 281 -22.49 -9.32 -0.16
N PRO A 282 -22.33 -10.26 -1.12
CA PRO A 282 -23.25 -10.37 -2.25
C PRO A 282 -24.63 -10.84 -1.78
N ALA A 283 -25.71 -10.36 -2.40
CA ALA A 283 -27.08 -10.81 -2.10
C ALA A 283 -27.42 -12.17 -2.74
N GLY A 284 -26.65 -12.63 -3.70
CA GLY A 284 -26.84 -13.92 -4.38
C GLY A 284 -27.52 -13.83 -5.75
N ASP A 285 -27.83 -12.64 -6.22
CA ASP A 285 -28.51 -12.34 -7.49
C ASP A 285 -27.54 -12.01 -8.65
N GLY A 286 -26.23 -12.08 -8.41
CA GLY A 286 -25.18 -11.82 -9.38
C GLY A 286 -23.82 -11.51 -8.74
N PRO A 287 -22.75 -11.37 -9.53
CA PRO A 287 -21.43 -11.04 -9.02
C PRO A 287 -21.35 -9.59 -8.56
N VAL A 288 -20.66 -9.35 -7.42
CA VAL A 288 -20.27 -8.03 -6.94
C VAL A 288 -18.77 -7.93 -6.90
N ARG A 289 -18.17 -6.90 -7.51
CA ARG A 289 -16.73 -6.67 -7.58
C ARG A 289 -16.35 -5.41 -6.82
N LEU A 290 -15.54 -5.58 -5.77
CA LEU A 290 -15.12 -4.53 -4.84
C LEU A 290 -13.68 -4.12 -5.12
N PHE A 291 -13.39 -2.84 -4.96
CA PHE A 291 -12.06 -2.25 -5.15
C PHE A 291 -11.40 -1.80 -3.85
N GLY A 292 -12.17 -1.65 -2.79
CA GLY A 292 -11.68 -1.25 -1.49
C GLY A 292 -12.72 -0.46 -0.68
N VAL A 293 -12.33 -0.15 0.54
CA VAL A 293 -13.08 0.69 1.46
C VAL A 293 -12.14 1.74 2.03
N ASN A 294 -12.56 3.00 2.09
CA ASN A 294 -11.87 4.00 2.88
C ASN A 294 -12.60 4.16 4.22
N MET A 295 -11.85 4.12 5.30
CA MET A 295 -12.33 4.34 6.67
C MET A 295 -11.83 5.70 7.13
N GLU A 296 -12.71 6.69 7.20
CA GLU A 296 -12.38 8.08 7.53
C GLU A 296 -13.17 8.59 8.73
N ASP A 297 -12.53 9.39 9.57
CA ASP A 297 -13.21 10.14 10.64
C ASP A 297 -13.49 11.57 10.18
N ASP A 298 -14.39 12.27 10.87
CA ASP A 298 -14.73 13.66 10.57
C ASP A 298 -13.73 14.67 11.19
N LYS A 299 -12.77 14.17 11.97
CA LYS A 299 -11.74 14.99 12.60
C LYS A 299 -10.64 15.36 11.62
N PRO A 300 -10.11 16.60 11.69
CA PRO A 300 -8.89 16.94 10.99
C PRO A 300 -7.73 16.05 11.43
N GLY A 301 -6.82 15.76 10.50
CA GLY A 301 -5.65 14.94 10.81
C GLY A 301 -5.06 14.31 9.56
N VAL A 302 -4.35 13.21 9.73
CA VAL A 302 -3.66 12.53 8.64
C VAL A 302 -4.29 11.17 8.36
N ILE A 303 -4.41 10.85 7.07
CA ILE A 303 -4.72 9.52 6.56
C ILE A 303 -3.49 9.01 5.79
N VAL A 304 -3.09 7.77 6.03
CA VAL A 304 -2.02 7.11 5.28
C VAL A 304 -2.55 5.84 4.63
N ASP A 305 -2.72 5.89 3.31
CA ASP A 305 -3.18 4.76 2.50
C ASP A 305 -2.00 3.88 2.11
N ALA A 306 -2.08 2.58 2.38
CA ALA A 306 -1.09 1.60 1.96
C ALA A 306 -1.65 0.70 0.85
N MET A 307 -1.28 1.02 -0.39
CA MET A 307 -1.78 0.36 -1.60
C MET A 307 -0.67 -0.45 -2.28
N GLY A 308 -0.18 -1.47 -1.57
CA GLY A 308 0.86 -2.36 -2.04
C GLY A 308 0.30 -3.65 -2.63
N VAL A 309 0.90 -4.12 -3.73
CA VAL A 309 0.63 -5.43 -4.32
C VAL A 309 1.95 -6.16 -4.54
N SER A 310 2.15 -7.24 -3.79
CA SER A 310 3.40 -7.99 -3.81
C SER A 310 3.80 -8.50 -5.20
N GLY A 311 5.10 -8.47 -5.49
CA GLY A 311 5.64 -8.92 -6.77
C GLY A 311 5.39 -7.98 -7.94
N ARG A 312 4.79 -6.80 -7.73
CA ARG A 312 4.49 -5.85 -8.81
C ARG A 312 5.64 -4.89 -9.07
N THR A 313 5.62 -4.33 -10.26
CA THR A 313 6.54 -3.30 -10.75
C THR A 313 5.77 -2.02 -11.04
N MET A 314 6.46 -0.91 -11.21
CA MET A 314 5.81 0.35 -11.59
C MET A 314 5.04 0.27 -12.91
N THR A 315 5.41 -0.66 -13.81
CA THR A 315 4.71 -0.87 -15.09
C THR A 315 3.27 -1.36 -14.92
N SER A 316 2.87 -1.82 -13.73
CA SER A 316 1.47 -2.16 -13.42
C SER A 316 0.52 -0.98 -13.68
N TRP A 317 0.96 0.25 -13.43
CA TRP A 317 0.18 1.45 -13.69
C TRP A 317 -0.27 1.58 -15.15
N ASN A 318 0.51 1.11 -16.10
CA ASN A 318 0.19 1.16 -17.53
C ASN A 318 -0.93 0.19 -17.94
N ARG A 319 -1.29 -0.76 -17.07
CA ARG A 319 -2.30 -1.80 -17.34
C ARG A 319 -3.63 -1.56 -16.63
N TRP A 320 -3.68 -0.64 -15.68
CA TRP A 320 -4.91 -0.32 -14.97
C TRP A 320 -5.80 0.59 -15.84
N ASN A 321 -7.11 0.42 -15.78
CA ASN A 321 -8.04 1.29 -16.49
C ASN A 321 -7.93 2.73 -16.00
N GLU A 322 -7.59 3.64 -16.92
CA GLU A 322 -7.28 5.03 -16.58
C GLU A 322 -8.50 5.80 -16.09
N ASP A 323 -9.64 5.61 -16.77
CA ASP A 323 -10.85 6.34 -16.45
C ASP A 323 -11.39 5.96 -15.08
N LEU A 324 -11.34 4.66 -14.76
CA LEU A 324 -11.72 4.14 -13.44
C LEU A 324 -10.83 4.71 -12.34
N GLN A 325 -9.51 4.68 -12.54
CA GLN A 325 -8.57 5.28 -11.58
C GLN A 325 -8.80 6.78 -11.42
N ARG A 326 -8.94 7.50 -12.55
CA ARG A 326 -9.15 8.95 -12.55
C ARG A 326 -10.41 9.31 -11.78
N ALA A 327 -11.50 8.56 -11.95
CA ALA A 327 -12.75 8.80 -11.24
C ALA A 327 -12.57 8.79 -9.73
N TYR A 328 -11.97 7.70 -9.19
CA TYR A 328 -11.75 7.58 -7.74
C TYR A 328 -10.69 8.55 -7.23
N LEU A 329 -9.55 8.72 -7.92
CA LEU A 329 -8.48 9.61 -7.49
C LEU A 329 -8.90 11.08 -7.55
N LYS A 330 -9.69 11.51 -8.55
CA LYS A 330 -10.21 12.87 -8.60
C LYS A 330 -11.06 13.22 -7.38
N ARG A 331 -11.83 12.25 -6.88
CA ARG A 331 -12.62 12.42 -5.67
C ARG A 331 -11.76 12.44 -4.40
N ARG A 332 -10.75 11.61 -4.36
CA ARG A 332 -9.91 11.40 -3.17
C ARG A 332 -8.43 11.59 -3.53
N MET A 333 -8.14 12.78 -4.08
CA MET A 333 -6.78 13.14 -4.49
C MET A 333 -5.86 13.14 -3.26
N PRO A 334 -4.76 12.39 -3.26
CA PRO A 334 -3.79 12.48 -2.18
C PRO A 334 -3.02 13.80 -2.26
N ASP A 335 -2.62 14.31 -1.13
CA ASP A 335 -1.74 15.47 -0.99
C ASP A 335 -0.29 15.09 -1.32
N LEU A 336 0.11 13.87 -0.90
CA LEU A 336 1.40 13.27 -1.23
C LEU A 336 1.23 11.86 -1.77
N ALA A 337 1.81 11.61 -2.93
CA ALA A 337 1.96 10.28 -3.53
C ALA A 337 3.37 9.75 -3.27
N VAL A 338 3.48 8.60 -2.62
CA VAL A 338 4.75 7.90 -2.38
C VAL A 338 4.77 6.63 -3.24
N ILE A 339 5.72 6.56 -4.16
CA ILE A 339 5.83 5.51 -5.17
C ILE A 339 7.05 4.63 -4.83
N ALA A 340 6.80 3.45 -4.27
CA ALA A 340 7.81 2.58 -3.68
C ALA A 340 7.93 1.25 -4.45
N TYR A 341 8.49 1.34 -5.64
CA TYR A 341 8.82 0.19 -6.50
C TYR A 341 10.34 0.13 -6.75
N GLY A 342 10.82 -0.92 -7.44
CA GLY A 342 12.22 -1.07 -7.83
C GLY A 342 12.82 -2.43 -7.46
N THR A 343 12.39 -3.04 -6.36
CA THR A 343 12.91 -4.34 -5.90
C THR A 343 12.63 -5.46 -6.90
N ASN A 344 11.46 -5.47 -7.52
CA ASN A 344 11.08 -6.48 -8.52
C ASN A 344 11.68 -6.18 -9.89
N GLU A 345 11.82 -4.94 -10.25
CA GLU A 345 12.54 -4.49 -11.44
C GLU A 345 14.02 -4.92 -11.39
N ALA A 346 14.66 -4.77 -10.24
CA ALA A 346 16.03 -5.23 -10.02
C ALA A 346 16.19 -6.76 -10.14
N ASN A 347 15.10 -7.52 -10.11
CA ASN A 347 15.11 -8.98 -10.28
C ASN A 347 14.76 -9.44 -11.70
N ASP A 348 14.36 -8.52 -12.60
CA ASP A 348 14.05 -8.88 -13.99
C ASP A 348 15.34 -8.89 -14.83
N ALA A 349 15.82 -10.08 -15.14
CA ALA A 349 17.06 -10.27 -15.93
C ALA A 349 16.98 -9.69 -17.36
N ARG A 350 15.77 -9.34 -17.85
CA ARG A 350 15.58 -8.71 -19.18
C ARG A 350 15.81 -7.20 -19.12
N LEU A 351 15.79 -6.60 -17.94
CA LEU A 351 16.00 -5.18 -17.78
C LEU A 351 17.47 -4.83 -17.67
N ASN A 352 17.82 -3.76 -18.34
CA ASN A 352 19.06 -3.02 -18.16
C ASN A 352 18.70 -1.55 -17.84
N PRO A 353 19.68 -0.71 -17.45
CA PRO A 353 19.38 0.68 -17.08
C PRO A 353 18.61 1.48 -18.13
N GLU A 354 18.85 1.27 -19.43
CA GLU A 354 18.19 2.01 -20.50
C GLU A 354 16.74 1.53 -20.72
N ALA A 355 16.52 0.22 -20.76
CA ALA A 355 15.19 -0.36 -20.85
C ALA A 355 14.33 0.06 -19.64
N TYR A 356 14.89 0.00 -18.45
CA TYR A 356 14.20 0.42 -17.22
C TYR A 356 13.87 1.93 -17.24
N ARG A 357 14.79 2.78 -17.70
CA ARG A 357 14.54 4.22 -17.83
C ARG A 357 13.35 4.49 -18.74
N THR A 358 13.24 3.77 -19.84
CA THR A 358 12.12 3.88 -20.78
C THR A 358 10.79 3.44 -20.15
N GLU A 359 10.78 2.29 -19.47
CA GLU A 359 9.60 1.77 -18.77
C GLU A 359 9.15 2.70 -17.64
N LEU A 360 10.10 3.19 -16.84
CA LEU A 360 9.82 4.09 -15.73
C LEU A 360 9.20 5.40 -16.22
N ARG A 361 9.76 6.02 -17.29
CA ARG A 361 9.18 7.23 -17.88
C ARG A 361 7.76 7.00 -18.40
N SER A 362 7.48 5.84 -19.00
CA SER A 362 6.12 5.48 -19.43
C SER A 362 5.16 5.43 -18.24
N SER A 363 5.56 4.73 -17.19
CA SER A 363 4.74 4.56 -15.98
C SER A 363 4.55 5.89 -15.21
N MET A 364 5.57 6.74 -15.19
CA MET A 364 5.49 8.06 -14.58
C MET A 364 4.55 8.99 -15.35
N ARG A 365 4.55 8.96 -16.70
CA ARG A 365 3.55 9.68 -17.51
C ARG A 365 2.14 9.20 -17.17
N ARG A 366 1.94 7.89 -17.06
CA ARG A 366 0.66 7.30 -16.68
C ARG A 366 0.22 7.72 -15.27
N MET A 367 1.12 7.73 -14.31
CA MET A 367 0.84 8.24 -12.97
C MET A 367 0.42 9.72 -13.02
N ARG A 368 1.18 10.56 -13.74
CA ARG A 368 0.89 11.99 -13.86
C ARG A 368 -0.41 12.28 -14.61
N SER A 369 -0.87 11.39 -15.50
CA SER A 369 -2.18 11.57 -16.14
C SER A 369 -3.36 11.50 -15.16
N VAL A 370 -3.19 10.83 -14.01
CA VAL A 370 -4.23 10.72 -12.97
C VAL A 370 -3.91 11.49 -11.69
N LEU A 371 -2.64 11.86 -11.47
CA LEU A 371 -2.16 12.63 -10.32
C LEU A 371 -1.32 13.83 -10.82
N PRO A 372 -1.90 14.80 -11.55
CA PRO A 372 -1.13 15.81 -12.27
C PRO A 372 -0.31 16.73 -11.35
N ASP A 373 -0.89 17.19 -10.25
CA ASP A 373 -0.32 18.24 -9.39
C ASP A 373 0.07 17.72 -7.99
N THR A 374 -0.20 16.47 -7.69
CA THR A 374 0.10 15.83 -6.39
C THR A 374 1.61 15.88 -6.11
N ALA A 375 1.99 16.33 -4.91
CA ALA A 375 3.37 16.17 -4.45
C ALA A 375 3.78 14.71 -4.50
N CYS A 376 5.00 14.38 -4.91
CA CYS A 376 5.40 12.99 -4.99
C CYS A 376 6.85 12.70 -4.57
N VAL A 377 7.03 11.51 -4.01
CA VAL A 377 8.33 10.93 -3.65
C VAL A 377 8.45 9.55 -4.30
N LEU A 378 9.54 9.32 -5.04
CA LEU A 378 9.95 7.97 -5.44
C LEU A 378 10.85 7.39 -4.35
N VAL A 379 10.46 6.25 -3.81
CA VAL A 379 11.28 5.48 -2.86
C VAL A 379 12.02 4.40 -3.63
N GLY A 380 13.33 4.48 -3.65
CA GLY A 380 14.21 3.50 -4.30
C GLY A 380 14.10 2.12 -3.64
N PRO A 381 14.54 1.03 -4.34
CA PRO A 381 14.63 -0.28 -3.74
C PRO A 381 15.64 -0.27 -2.59
N SER A 382 15.41 -1.10 -1.57
CA SER A 382 16.40 -1.37 -0.54
C SER A 382 17.64 -2.07 -1.10
N ASP A 383 18.72 -2.07 -0.34
CA ASP A 383 19.79 -3.02 -0.57
C ASP A 383 19.25 -4.46 -0.54
N ARG A 384 19.97 -5.38 -1.18
CA ARG A 384 19.57 -6.79 -1.24
C ARG A 384 20.82 -7.69 -1.19
N GLY A 385 20.72 -8.78 -0.43
CA GLY A 385 21.68 -9.86 -0.46
C GLY A 385 21.27 -10.97 -1.44
N LYS A 386 22.27 -11.71 -1.94
CA LYS A 386 22.09 -12.90 -2.74
C LYS A 386 22.92 -14.04 -2.17
N LYS A 387 22.29 -15.16 -1.86
CA LYS A 387 23.02 -16.39 -1.53
C LYS A 387 23.65 -16.96 -2.80
N LEU A 388 24.94 -17.26 -2.76
CA LEU A 388 25.70 -17.86 -3.85
C LEU A 388 25.77 -19.38 -3.67
N SER A 389 26.42 -19.85 -2.60
CA SER A 389 26.55 -21.27 -2.26
C SER A 389 26.93 -21.44 -0.79
N GLY A 390 26.43 -22.46 -0.13
CA GLY A 390 26.73 -22.72 1.29
C GLY A 390 26.47 -21.49 2.16
N THR A 391 27.51 -20.92 2.73
CA THR A 391 27.49 -19.71 3.58
C THR A 391 27.92 -18.45 2.81
N ASN A 392 28.20 -18.54 1.51
CA ASN A 392 28.66 -17.41 0.72
C ASN A 392 27.49 -16.55 0.25
N TYR A 393 27.62 -15.26 0.46
CA TYR A 393 26.63 -14.25 0.06
C TYR A 393 27.29 -13.13 -0.73
N ALA A 394 26.52 -12.46 -1.56
CA ALA A 394 26.97 -11.25 -2.29
C ALA A 394 25.89 -10.17 -2.20
N ILE A 395 26.29 -8.92 -2.43
CA ILE A 395 25.39 -7.81 -2.63
C ILE A 395 24.76 -7.95 -4.02
N TRP A 396 23.45 -7.76 -4.11
CA TRP A 396 22.73 -7.79 -5.38
C TRP A 396 22.83 -6.44 -6.09
N GLY A 397 23.78 -6.31 -7.01
CA GLY A 397 24.10 -5.07 -7.72
C GLY A 397 22.96 -4.37 -8.47
N PRO A 398 21.99 -5.09 -9.09
CA PRO A 398 20.88 -4.45 -9.80
C PRO A 398 20.06 -3.44 -9.00
N THR A 399 19.90 -3.58 -7.69
CA THR A 399 19.17 -2.59 -6.86
C THR A 399 19.81 -1.21 -6.93
N ALA A 400 21.14 -1.15 -6.99
CA ALA A 400 21.86 0.12 -7.04
C ALA A 400 21.66 0.90 -8.35
N TRP A 401 21.62 0.23 -9.50
CA TRP A 401 21.36 0.94 -10.76
C TRP A 401 19.87 1.29 -10.91
N VAL A 402 18.95 0.48 -10.38
CA VAL A 402 17.52 0.83 -10.32
C VAL A 402 17.31 2.12 -9.54
N ALA A 403 17.88 2.22 -8.33
CA ALA A 403 17.82 3.44 -7.51
C ALA A 403 18.37 4.66 -8.25
N ARG A 404 19.50 4.52 -8.95
CA ARG A 404 20.09 5.61 -9.75
C ARG A 404 19.14 6.08 -10.87
N VAL A 405 18.57 5.14 -11.63
CA VAL A 405 17.61 5.48 -12.70
C VAL A 405 16.39 6.19 -12.13
N GLN A 406 15.90 5.79 -10.97
CA GLN A 406 14.80 6.49 -10.30
C GLN A 406 15.19 7.91 -9.88
N ALA A 407 16.41 8.09 -9.36
CA ALA A 407 16.93 9.40 -9.00
C ALA A 407 17.12 10.33 -10.22
N GLU A 408 17.42 9.76 -11.40
CA GLU A 408 17.51 10.50 -12.67
C GLU A 408 16.12 10.88 -13.21
N VAL A 409 15.19 9.93 -13.23
CA VAL A 409 13.88 10.10 -13.87
C VAL A 409 12.86 10.84 -12.99
N GLY A 410 12.89 10.63 -11.67
CA GLY A 410 11.94 11.24 -10.73
C GLY A 410 11.79 12.76 -10.92
N PRO A 411 12.89 13.52 -10.96
CA PRO A 411 12.85 14.98 -11.17
C PRO A 411 12.22 15.41 -12.50
N GLU A 412 12.31 14.60 -13.57
CA GLU A 412 11.65 14.90 -14.87
C GLU A 412 10.12 15.02 -14.72
N PHE A 413 9.58 14.36 -13.70
CA PHE A 413 8.15 14.35 -13.39
C PHE A 413 7.81 15.15 -12.11
N GLY A 414 8.71 16.01 -11.65
CA GLY A 414 8.49 16.83 -10.45
C GLY A 414 8.35 16.04 -9.16
N CYS A 415 8.97 14.86 -9.08
CA CYS A 415 9.03 14.06 -7.86
C CYS A 415 10.38 14.22 -7.15
N ALA A 416 10.36 14.26 -5.83
CA ALA A 416 11.57 13.98 -5.06
C ALA A 416 11.87 12.48 -5.04
N THR A 417 13.06 12.12 -4.59
CA THR A 417 13.50 10.73 -4.43
C THR A 417 14.00 10.50 -3.01
N TRP A 418 13.87 9.28 -2.52
CA TRP A 418 14.39 8.83 -1.25
C TRP A 418 15.13 7.52 -1.43
N ASP A 419 16.42 7.51 -1.15
CA ASP A 419 17.30 6.36 -1.37
C ASP A 419 17.23 5.40 -0.18
N LEU A 420 16.37 4.37 -0.29
CA LEU A 420 16.20 3.39 0.77
C LEU A 420 17.49 2.57 1.06
N GLN A 421 18.43 2.48 0.11
CA GLN A 421 19.74 1.86 0.40
C GLN A 421 20.54 2.70 1.37
N GLN A 422 20.59 4.02 1.17
CA GLN A 422 21.27 4.93 2.09
C GLN A 422 20.57 4.98 3.46
N VAL A 423 19.26 4.95 3.48
CA VAL A 423 18.45 4.87 4.72
C VAL A 423 18.86 3.70 5.59
N THR A 424 19.19 2.57 4.99
CA THR A 424 19.60 1.36 5.71
C THR A 424 21.09 1.24 5.95
N GLY A 425 21.92 2.18 5.48
CA GLY A 425 23.35 2.21 5.67
C GLY A 425 24.20 1.80 4.46
N GLY A 426 23.63 1.92 3.25
CA GLY A 426 24.32 1.71 1.98
C GLY A 426 24.49 0.23 1.58
N PRO A 427 25.33 -0.04 0.58
CA PRO A 427 25.57 -1.39 0.08
C PRO A 427 26.02 -2.36 1.18
N GLY A 428 25.45 -3.57 1.21
CA GLY A 428 25.70 -4.58 2.24
C GLY A 428 24.85 -4.41 3.49
N SER A 429 24.02 -3.36 3.57
CA SER A 429 23.17 -3.11 4.74
C SER A 429 22.20 -4.25 5.03
N MET A 430 21.63 -4.89 4.02
CA MET A 430 20.73 -6.02 4.21
C MET A 430 21.42 -7.19 4.95
N LEU A 431 22.67 -7.49 4.60
CA LEU A 431 23.46 -8.50 5.30
C LEU A 431 23.82 -8.06 6.73
N ARG A 432 24.21 -6.79 6.91
CA ARG A 432 24.50 -6.24 8.25
C ARG A 432 23.26 -6.29 9.15
N TRP A 433 22.10 -5.90 8.64
CA TRP A 433 20.83 -5.93 9.39
C TRP A 433 20.38 -7.36 9.71
N ARG A 434 20.70 -8.32 8.84
CA ARG A 434 20.44 -9.74 9.13
C ARG A 434 21.28 -10.27 10.29
N LEU A 435 22.50 -9.75 10.47
CA LEU A 435 23.44 -10.17 11.50
C LEU A 435 23.28 -9.44 12.85
N LEU A 436 22.36 -8.50 12.94
CA LEU A 436 22.03 -7.86 14.22
C LEU A 436 21.31 -8.83 15.17
N GLU A 437 21.43 -8.56 16.46
CA GLU A 437 20.73 -9.28 17.55
C GLU A 437 19.80 -8.31 18.30
N PRO A 438 18.47 -8.41 18.15
CA PRO A 438 17.72 -9.28 17.21
C PRO A 438 17.88 -8.80 15.74
N PRO A 439 17.67 -9.69 14.76
CA PRO A 439 17.83 -9.34 13.36
C PRO A 439 16.78 -8.33 12.90
N MET A 440 17.20 -7.38 12.05
CA MET A 440 16.30 -6.38 11.45
C MET A 440 16.00 -6.69 9.97
N ALA A 441 16.73 -7.62 9.34
CA ALA A 441 16.42 -8.13 8.00
C ALA A 441 15.99 -9.60 8.05
N ALA A 442 15.09 -9.98 7.13
CA ALA A 442 14.59 -11.34 7.00
C ALA A 442 15.64 -12.28 6.36
N ALA A 443 15.43 -13.59 6.48
CA ALA A 443 16.35 -14.60 5.98
C ALA A 443 16.48 -14.62 4.44
N ASP A 444 15.48 -14.09 3.74
CA ASP A 444 15.49 -13.98 2.27
C ASP A 444 16.41 -12.87 1.74
N LEU A 445 16.93 -12.02 2.65
CA LEU A 445 17.82 -10.89 2.34
C LEU A 445 17.22 -9.88 1.34
N ILE A 446 15.90 -9.80 1.31
CA ILE A 446 15.11 -8.87 0.50
C ILE A 446 14.21 -8.03 1.40
N HIS A 447 13.55 -8.67 2.36
CA HIS A 447 12.58 -8.06 3.24
C HIS A 447 13.16 -7.79 4.63
N PHE A 448 12.50 -6.92 5.36
CA PHE A 448 12.90 -6.57 6.72
C PHE A 448 12.02 -7.29 7.74
N MET A 449 12.55 -7.46 8.94
CA MET A 449 11.75 -7.81 10.11
C MET A 449 10.85 -6.63 10.50
N ALA A 450 9.86 -6.85 11.34
CA ALA A 450 8.97 -5.78 11.81
C ALA A 450 9.73 -4.59 12.40
N SER A 451 10.76 -4.86 13.22
CA SER A 451 11.66 -3.85 13.79
C SER A 451 12.43 -3.05 12.72
N GLY A 452 12.88 -3.72 11.66
CA GLY A 452 13.55 -3.07 10.54
C GLY A 452 12.60 -2.14 9.77
N TYR A 453 11.40 -2.60 9.48
CA TYR A 453 10.38 -1.76 8.85
C TYR A 453 9.96 -0.58 9.73
N GLN A 454 9.85 -0.77 11.04
CA GLN A 454 9.57 0.32 11.97
C GLN A 454 10.65 1.41 11.84
N LYS A 455 11.93 1.02 11.87
CA LYS A 455 13.04 1.99 11.68
C LYS A 455 12.99 2.71 10.35
N ILE A 456 12.57 2.05 9.28
CA ILE A 456 12.39 2.69 7.97
C ILE A 456 11.24 3.72 8.04
N GLY A 457 10.13 3.40 8.69
CA GLY A 457 9.01 4.33 8.89
C GLY A 457 9.41 5.56 9.69
N GLU A 458 10.07 5.38 10.83
CA GLU A 458 10.63 6.46 11.65
C GLU A 458 11.55 7.38 10.84
N ARG A 459 12.43 6.81 10.00
CA ARG A 459 13.35 7.57 9.15
C ARG A 459 12.66 8.28 8.00
N PHE A 460 11.61 7.71 7.43
CA PHE A 460 10.80 8.38 6.41
C PHE A 460 10.16 9.66 6.98
N VAL A 461 9.54 9.54 8.15
CA VAL A 461 8.95 10.69 8.83
C VAL A 461 10.03 11.69 9.23
N GLY A 462 11.17 11.23 9.78
CA GLY A 462 12.29 12.10 10.12
C GLY A 462 12.85 12.87 8.92
N ALA A 463 12.97 12.20 7.75
CA ALA A 463 13.40 12.85 6.50
C ALA A 463 12.41 13.91 6.01
N TRP A 464 11.13 13.68 6.22
CA TRP A 464 10.09 14.63 5.83
C TRP A 464 10.02 15.84 6.77
N LEU A 465 10.09 15.60 8.10
CA LEU A 465 9.97 16.66 9.10
C LEU A 465 11.28 17.44 9.29
N GLY A 466 12.41 16.92 8.87
CA GLY A 466 13.72 17.57 8.92
C GLY A 466 14.17 18.20 7.61
N ALA A 467 13.33 18.18 6.59
CA ALA A 467 13.63 18.67 5.25
C ALA A 467 13.46 20.19 5.13
#